data_f29c8efe42e4cd6fee94c77cc98e9d0b
#
_entry.id   f29c8efe42e4cd6fee94c77cc98e9d0b
#
_cell.length_a   1.000
_cell.length_b   1.000
_cell.length_c   1.000
_cell.angle_alpha   90.00
_cell.angle_beta   90.00
_cell.angle_gamma   90.00
#
_symmetry.space_group_name_H-M   'P 1'
#
loop_
_entity.id
_entity.type
_entity.pdbx_description
1 polymer ?
#
loop_
_entity_poly.entity_id
_entity_poly.type
_entity_poly.pdbx_seq_one_letter_code
_entity_poly.pdbx_strand_id
1 'polypeptide(L)'
;MTIDIICPLYNSEKYILDLHNSILRQKDVKINEIKYILTRSSDNTELVLKNNKIKYELIEQNEFSHSLTREKYALKSKADIIVFITQDIKINRIDWLHELVKPIIDGYVEATFSRQIAKDNNIEKYTREKNYPDKSYVVSKQDVERLGLRTFFFSDASSAIKKDVFVKLNGYDGKDLPTNEDMYFAHKLIMNGYKIRYCSESEIIHSHHLTFKQLYKRYFDTGLFFKYNNYLNNYNTNQSGLSLALYVFKRALFEFNLKVLFRYPIDMIIRYKAMRDGEKYERHS
;
A
#
# COMPACT_ATOMS: atom_id res chain seq x y z
N MET A 1 -21.34 -10.90 0.59
CA MET A 1 -20.49 -10.25 1.61
C MET A 1 -20.59 -8.74 1.47
N THR A 2 -20.56 -8.01 2.56
CA THR A 2 -20.56 -6.54 2.62
C THR A 2 -19.12 -6.01 2.71
N ILE A 3 -18.89 -4.78 2.23
CA ILE A 3 -17.55 -4.20 2.11
C ILE A 3 -17.55 -2.83 2.78
N ASP A 4 -16.59 -2.58 3.67
CA ASP A 4 -16.26 -1.23 4.14
C ASP A 4 -14.93 -0.80 3.52
N ILE A 5 -14.91 0.42 2.98
CA ILE A 5 -13.71 1.03 2.42
C ILE A 5 -13.18 2.05 3.40
N ILE A 6 -11.91 1.95 3.78
CA ILE A 6 -11.23 2.84 4.73
C ILE A 6 -10.17 3.63 3.98
N CYS A 7 -10.30 4.95 3.99
CA CYS A 7 -9.42 5.86 3.27
C CYS A 7 -9.00 7.04 4.17
N PRO A 8 -7.78 7.03 4.69
CA PRO A 8 -7.21 8.22 5.33
C PRO A 8 -6.98 9.34 4.32
N LEU A 9 -7.30 10.57 4.73
CA LEU A 9 -7.18 11.78 3.91
C LEU A 9 -6.29 12.83 4.59
N TYR A 10 -5.42 13.45 3.80
CA TYR A 10 -4.62 14.61 4.21
C TYR A 10 -4.23 15.44 2.99
N ASN A 11 -4.62 16.73 2.94
CA ASN A 11 -4.37 17.60 1.80
C ASN A 11 -4.76 16.96 0.46
N SER A 12 -6.02 16.53 0.36
CA SER A 12 -6.54 15.72 -0.76
C SER A 12 -7.56 16.45 -1.64
N GLU A 13 -7.64 17.78 -1.57
CA GLU A 13 -8.63 18.55 -2.35
C GLU A 13 -8.61 18.20 -3.85
N LYS A 14 -7.43 17.87 -4.41
CA LYS A 14 -7.24 17.54 -5.82
C LYS A 14 -7.71 16.13 -6.21
N TYR A 15 -7.90 15.24 -5.23
CA TYR A 15 -8.13 13.82 -5.49
C TYR A 15 -9.51 13.34 -5.06
N ILE A 16 -10.03 13.91 -3.96
CA ILE A 16 -11.13 13.29 -3.21
C ILE A 16 -12.41 13.14 -4.01
N LEU A 17 -12.79 14.12 -4.86
CA LEU A 17 -14.01 14.03 -5.65
C LEU A 17 -13.92 12.94 -6.73
N ASP A 18 -12.81 12.91 -7.46
CA ASP A 18 -12.61 11.87 -8.49
C ASP A 18 -12.56 10.49 -7.89
N LEU A 19 -11.87 10.34 -6.75
CA LEU A 19 -11.81 9.09 -6.02
C LEU A 19 -13.21 8.66 -5.54
N HIS A 20 -13.92 9.55 -4.85
CA HIS A 20 -15.26 9.26 -4.34
C HIS A 20 -16.21 8.84 -5.45
N ASN A 21 -16.28 9.60 -6.54
CA ASN A 21 -17.12 9.29 -7.69
C ASN A 21 -16.72 7.98 -8.38
N SER A 22 -15.44 7.63 -8.41
CA SER A 22 -14.99 6.38 -9.00
C SER A 22 -15.37 5.16 -8.13
N ILE A 23 -15.39 5.32 -6.80
CA ILE A 23 -15.86 4.29 -5.87
C ILE A 23 -17.38 4.08 -6.01
N LEU A 24 -18.16 5.16 -6.10
CA LEU A 24 -19.62 5.06 -6.25
C LEU A 24 -20.06 4.42 -7.58
N ARG A 25 -19.21 4.41 -8.60
CA ARG A 25 -19.47 3.78 -9.90
C ARG A 25 -19.12 2.29 -9.96
N GLN A 26 -18.56 1.71 -8.88
CA GLN A 26 -18.21 0.29 -8.87
C GLN A 26 -19.45 -0.59 -8.97
N LYS A 27 -19.36 -1.65 -9.77
CA LYS A 27 -20.43 -2.59 -10.05
C LYS A 27 -20.18 -3.94 -9.41
N ASP A 28 -21.26 -4.71 -9.26
CA ASP A 28 -21.26 -6.10 -8.80
C ASP A 28 -20.65 -6.29 -7.39
N VAL A 29 -20.76 -5.24 -6.56
CA VAL A 29 -20.27 -5.22 -5.18
C VAL A 29 -21.28 -4.55 -4.25
N LYS A 30 -21.31 -4.97 -2.99
CA LYS A 30 -22.14 -4.37 -1.94
C LYS A 30 -21.27 -3.56 -0.98
N ILE A 31 -21.05 -2.28 -1.30
CA ILE A 31 -20.40 -1.33 -0.40
C ILE A 31 -21.39 -1.00 0.73
N ASN A 32 -20.99 -1.27 1.97
CA ASN A 32 -21.77 -0.92 3.16
C ASN A 32 -21.43 0.51 3.60
N GLU A 33 -20.14 0.85 3.70
CA GLU A 33 -19.69 2.18 4.09
C GLU A 33 -18.37 2.56 3.39
N ILE A 34 -18.23 3.87 3.08
CA ILE A 34 -16.94 4.48 2.72
C ILE A 34 -16.55 5.37 3.90
N LYS A 35 -15.55 4.96 4.65
CA LYS A 35 -15.03 5.66 5.82
C LYS A 35 -13.85 6.53 5.42
N TYR A 36 -14.08 7.84 5.29
CA TYR A 36 -13.04 8.84 5.13
C TYR A 36 -12.59 9.35 6.49
N ILE A 37 -11.30 9.28 6.77
CA ILE A 37 -10.67 9.80 7.97
C ILE A 37 -9.82 11.00 7.58
N LEU A 38 -10.37 12.20 7.77
CA LEU A 38 -9.69 13.43 7.42
C LEU A 38 -8.76 13.84 8.56
N THR A 39 -7.45 13.76 8.33
CA THR A 39 -6.49 14.46 9.18
C THR A 39 -6.58 15.96 8.89
N ARG A 40 -6.61 16.80 9.94
CA ARG A 40 -6.71 18.26 9.80
C ARG A 40 -5.72 18.77 8.74
N SER A 41 -6.29 19.22 7.64
CA SER A 41 -5.57 19.61 6.43
C SER A 41 -5.41 21.13 6.35
N SER A 42 -4.41 21.57 5.61
CA SER A 42 -4.14 22.99 5.35
C SER A 42 -4.71 23.48 4.02
N ASP A 43 -5.23 22.57 3.18
CA ASP A 43 -5.91 22.86 1.91
C ASP A 43 -7.45 22.88 2.09
N ASN A 44 -8.19 22.97 0.98
CA ASN A 44 -9.66 23.02 0.99
C ASN A 44 -10.31 21.62 1.08
N THR A 45 -9.60 20.56 1.46
CA THR A 45 -10.16 19.18 1.51
C THR A 45 -11.46 19.15 2.29
N GLU A 46 -11.49 19.73 3.50
CA GLU A 46 -12.68 19.72 4.35
C GLU A 46 -13.86 20.45 3.71
N LEU A 47 -13.60 21.60 3.07
CA LEU A 47 -14.61 22.36 2.35
C LEU A 47 -15.20 21.58 1.18
N VAL A 48 -14.34 20.88 0.42
CA VAL A 48 -14.76 20.01 -0.69
C VAL A 48 -15.67 18.91 -0.20
N LEU A 49 -15.31 18.23 0.90
CA LEU A 49 -16.14 17.17 1.51
C LEU A 49 -17.51 17.71 1.94
N LYS A 50 -17.56 18.85 2.66
CA LYS A 50 -18.79 19.50 3.13
C LYS A 50 -19.71 19.90 1.98
N ASN A 51 -19.17 20.57 0.96
CA ASN A 51 -19.95 21.06 -0.18
C ASN A 51 -20.57 19.91 -1.00
N ASN A 52 -19.91 18.74 -1.02
CA ASN A 52 -20.40 17.56 -1.73
C ASN A 52 -21.13 16.57 -0.81
N LYS A 53 -21.41 16.93 0.44
CA LYS A 53 -22.12 16.09 1.44
C LYS A 53 -21.47 14.72 1.65
N ILE A 54 -20.14 14.64 1.48
CA ILE A 54 -19.36 13.44 1.72
C ILE A 54 -19.09 13.32 3.22
N LYS A 55 -19.50 12.21 3.82
CA LYS A 55 -19.27 11.95 5.25
C LYS A 55 -17.79 11.68 5.52
N TYR A 56 -17.27 12.23 6.61
CA TYR A 56 -15.90 12.00 7.06
C TYR A 56 -15.83 12.12 8.60
N GLU A 57 -14.78 11.56 9.17
CA GLU A 57 -14.40 11.77 10.58
C GLU A 57 -13.11 12.61 10.59
N LEU A 58 -13.11 13.71 11.35
CA LEU A 58 -11.97 14.61 11.48
C LEU A 58 -11.11 14.15 12.66
N ILE A 59 -9.79 14.08 12.43
CA ILE A 59 -8.79 13.83 13.46
C ILE A 59 -7.68 14.88 13.39
N GLU A 60 -6.98 15.10 14.52
CA GLU A 60 -5.83 15.99 14.53
C GLU A 60 -4.56 15.30 13.96
N GLN A 61 -3.55 16.11 13.57
CA GLN A 61 -2.33 15.57 12.94
C GLN A 61 -1.55 14.63 13.86
N ASN A 62 -1.56 14.88 15.16
CA ASN A 62 -0.90 14.03 16.16
C ASN A 62 -1.66 12.74 16.48
N GLU A 63 -2.91 12.60 16.03
CA GLU A 63 -3.70 11.38 16.17
C GLU A 63 -3.54 10.43 14.98
N PHE A 64 -2.95 10.91 13.88
CA PHE A 64 -2.77 10.10 12.69
C PHE A 64 -1.59 9.15 12.81
N SER A 65 -1.83 7.90 12.45
CA SER A 65 -0.82 6.89 12.21
C SER A 65 -1.24 6.02 11.01
N HIS A 66 -0.29 5.63 10.18
CA HIS A 66 -0.58 4.76 9.03
C HIS A 66 -1.23 3.44 9.45
N SER A 67 -0.71 2.79 10.48
CA SER A 67 -1.23 1.53 11.00
C SER A 67 -2.40 1.73 11.97
N LEU A 68 -2.23 2.55 13.03
CA LEU A 68 -3.24 2.67 14.09
C LEU A 68 -4.56 3.26 13.60
N THR A 69 -4.50 4.23 12.66
CA THR A 69 -5.71 4.79 12.07
C THR A 69 -6.47 3.70 11.30
N ARG A 70 -5.80 2.96 10.40
CA ARG A 70 -6.44 1.86 9.66
C ARG A 70 -6.99 0.79 10.60
N GLU A 71 -6.21 0.37 11.59
CA GLU A 71 -6.62 -0.64 12.58
C GLU A 71 -7.87 -0.22 13.35
N LYS A 72 -7.88 1.01 13.91
CA LYS A 72 -9.01 1.56 14.67
C LYS A 72 -10.33 1.47 13.89
N TYR A 73 -10.30 1.87 12.62
CA TYR A 73 -11.51 1.86 11.80
C TYR A 73 -11.85 0.49 11.23
N ALA A 74 -10.86 -0.34 10.94
CA ALA A 74 -11.07 -1.72 10.57
C ALA A 74 -11.71 -2.54 11.70
N LEU A 75 -11.25 -2.37 12.95
CA LEU A 75 -11.82 -3.06 14.10
C LEU A 75 -13.28 -2.63 14.39
N LYS A 76 -13.63 -1.36 14.13
CA LYS A 76 -15.00 -0.83 14.29
C LYS A 76 -15.96 -1.27 13.18
N SER A 77 -15.46 -1.69 12.03
CA SER A 77 -16.27 -2.11 10.89
C SER A 77 -17.15 -3.32 11.23
N LYS A 78 -18.35 -3.35 10.66
CA LYS A 78 -19.28 -4.49 10.72
C LYS A 78 -19.40 -5.24 9.40
N ALA A 79 -18.62 -4.85 8.38
CA ALA A 79 -18.60 -5.51 7.09
C ALA A 79 -17.84 -6.83 7.13
N ASP A 80 -18.07 -7.68 6.13
CA ASP A 80 -17.38 -8.96 5.98
C ASP A 80 -15.94 -8.79 5.47
N ILE A 81 -15.73 -7.74 4.66
CA ILE A 81 -14.45 -7.42 4.01
C ILE A 81 -14.10 -5.97 4.28
N ILE A 82 -12.84 -5.73 4.66
CA ILE A 82 -12.24 -4.41 4.77
C ILE A 82 -11.40 -4.15 3.54
N VAL A 83 -11.58 -2.99 2.94
CA VAL A 83 -10.76 -2.49 1.83
C VAL A 83 -9.99 -1.27 2.30
N PHE A 84 -8.67 -1.33 2.26
CA PHE A 84 -7.81 -0.16 2.48
C PHE A 84 -7.45 0.47 1.15
N ILE A 85 -7.53 1.79 1.09
CA ILE A 85 -7.06 2.59 -0.05
C ILE A 85 -6.32 3.84 0.42
N THR A 86 -5.48 4.40 -0.45
CA THR A 86 -4.90 5.74 -0.27
C THR A 86 -5.65 6.76 -1.12
N GLN A 87 -5.62 8.01 -0.69
CA GLN A 87 -6.38 9.11 -1.31
C GLN A 87 -5.98 9.46 -2.74
N ASP A 88 -4.75 9.12 -3.13
CA ASP A 88 -4.11 9.53 -4.38
C ASP A 88 -4.09 8.45 -5.46
N ILE A 89 -4.85 7.38 -5.24
CA ILE A 89 -5.12 6.40 -6.31
C ILE A 89 -6.15 6.96 -7.30
N LYS A 90 -6.00 6.58 -8.57
CA LYS A 90 -7.01 6.82 -9.59
C LYS A 90 -7.57 5.49 -10.08
N ILE A 91 -8.87 5.34 -10.00
CA ILE A 91 -9.61 4.14 -10.40
C ILE A 91 -10.33 4.43 -11.71
N ASN A 92 -9.90 3.80 -12.80
CA ASN A 92 -10.51 4.00 -14.11
C ASN A 92 -11.54 2.91 -14.44
N ARG A 93 -11.41 1.71 -13.84
CA ARG A 93 -12.26 0.56 -14.10
C ARG A 93 -13.49 0.57 -13.20
N ILE A 94 -14.63 0.15 -13.75
CA ILE A 94 -15.90 0.04 -13.00
C ILE A 94 -16.05 -1.30 -12.27
N ASP A 95 -15.15 -2.23 -12.52
CA ASP A 95 -15.06 -3.58 -11.93
C ASP A 95 -13.84 -3.75 -11.00
N TRP A 96 -13.09 -2.67 -10.73
CA TRP A 96 -11.90 -2.70 -9.89
C TRP A 96 -12.15 -3.36 -8.53
N LEU A 97 -13.20 -2.95 -7.84
CA LEU A 97 -13.50 -3.45 -6.51
C LEU A 97 -14.00 -4.91 -6.57
N HIS A 98 -14.80 -5.26 -7.59
CA HIS A 98 -15.22 -6.62 -7.81
C HIS A 98 -14.03 -7.57 -7.98
N GLU A 99 -13.09 -7.22 -8.88
CA GLU A 99 -11.90 -8.02 -9.13
C GLU A 99 -10.99 -8.14 -7.90
N LEU A 100 -10.97 -7.09 -7.05
CA LEU A 100 -10.21 -7.11 -5.81
C LEU A 100 -10.80 -8.07 -4.78
N VAL A 101 -12.13 -8.05 -4.58
CA VAL A 101 -12.77 -8.80 -3.48
C VAL A 101 -13.27 -10.19 -3.88
N LYS A 102 -13.47 -10.44 -5.17
CA LYS A 102 -13.97 -11.72 -5.67
C LYS A 102 -13.19 -12.95 -5.16
N PRO A 103 -11.84 -12.97 -5.13
CA PRO A 103 -11.11 -14.13 -4.62
C PRO A 103 -11.35 -14.41 -3.13
N ILE A 104 -11.68 -13.36 -2.35
CA ILE A 104 -12.05 -13.49 -0.94
C ILE A 104 -13.49 -14.03 -0.82
N ILE A 105 -14.41 -13.49 -1.62
CA ILE A 105 -15.83 -13.93 -1.64
C ILE A 105 -15.93 -15.40 -2.03
N ASP A 106 -15.14 -15.83 -3.01
CA ASP A 106 -15.08 -17.21 -3.49
C ASP A 106 -14.33 -18.16 -2.52
N GLY A 107 -13.73 -17.64 -1.45
CA GLY A 107 -13.05 -18.43 -0.42
C GLY A 107 -11.68 -18.97 -0.83
N TYR A 108 -11.05 -18.43 -1.86
CA TYR A 108 -9.72 -18.87 -2.32
C TYR A 108 -8.57 -18.33 -1.46
N VAL A 109 -8.74 -17.11 -0.94
CA VAL A 109 -7.71 -16.39 -0.16
C VAL A 109 -8.37 -15.50 0.90
N GLU A 110 -7.58 -15.03 1.87
CA GLU A 110 -8.06 -14.15 2.94
C GLU A 110 -7.69 -12.68 2.74
N ALA A 111 -6.73 -12.40 1.87
CA ALA A 111 -6.35 -11.04 1.51
C ALA A 111 -5.96 -10.93 0.04
N THR A 112 -6.18 -9.73 -0.51
CA THR A 112 -5.85 -9.41 -1.91
C THR A 112 -5.29 -8.00 -2.01
N PHE A 113 -4.55 -7.71 -3.08
CA PHE A 113 -4.13 -6.35 -3.40
C PHE A 113 -4.09 -6.12 -4.91
N SER A 114 -4.31 -4.85 -5.29
CA SER A 114 -4.45 -4.42 -6.68
C SER A 114 -3.12 -4.26 -7.40
N ARG A 115 -3.19 -4.36 -8.72
CA ARG A 115 -2.14 -3.91 -9.63
C ARG A 115 -2.02 -2.39 -9.57
N GLN A 116 -0.78 -1.91 -9.43
CA GLN A 116 -0.49 -0.48 -9.45
C GLN A 116 0.27 -0.12 -10.72
N ILE A 117 -0.28 0.84 -11.48
CA ILE A 117 0.33 1.39 -12.68
C ILE A 117 0.84 2.79 -12.37
N ALA A 118 2.03 3.12 -12.86
CA ALA A 118 2.56 4.47 -12.73
C ALA A 118 1.88 5.42 -13.72
N LYS A 119 1.60 6.65 -13.26
CA LYS A 119 1.03 7.70 -14.09
C LYS A 119 2.03 8.23 -15.12
N ASP A 120 3.30 8.33 -14.72
CA ASP A 120 4.32 9.08 -15.44
C ASP A 120 5.50 8.19 -15.86
N ASN A 121 6.19 8.57 -16.93
CA ASN A 121 7.36 7.87 -17.45
C ASN A 121 8.64 8.22 -16.66
N ASN A 122 8.67 7.83 -15.39
CA ASN A 122 9.78 8.02 -14.46
C ASN A 122 10.25 6.69 -13.86
N ILE A 123 11.09 6.72 -12.81
CA ILE A 123 11.59 5.52 -12.11
C ILE A 123 10.43 4.65 -11.60
N GLU A 124 9.33 5.25 -11.15
CA GLU A 124 8.16 4.52 -10.63
C GLU A 124 7.53 3.62 -11.72
N LYS A 125 7.52 4.04 -13.00
CA LYS A 125 7.03 3.19 -14.11
C LYS A 125 7.70 1.83 -14.09
N TYR A 126 9.01 1.81 -14.13
CA TYR A 126 9.78 0.56 -14.22
C TYR A 126 9.71 -0.25 -12.92
N THR A 127 9.65 0.45 -11.77
CA THR A 127 9.46 -0.19 -10.46
C THR A 127 8.10 -0.86 -10.37
N ARG A 128 7.04 -0.18 -10.84
CA ARG A 128 5.68 -0.75 -10.87
C ARG A 128 5.59 -1.92 -11.85
N GLU A 129 6.10 -1.79 -13.07
CA GLU A 129 6.14 -2.89 -14.05
C GLU A 129 6.76 -4.17 -13.45
N LYS A 130 7.87 -4.05 -12.72
CA LYS A 130 8.55 -5.20 -12.12
C LYS A 130 7.80 -5.79 -10.93
N ASN A 131 7.22 -4.94 -10.08
CA ASN A 131 6.61 -5.37 -8.83
C ASN A 131 5.14 -5.79 -9.00
N TYR A 132 4.47 -5.26 -10.02
CA TYR A 132 3.05 -5.49 -10.31
C TYR A 132 2.88 -6.03 -11.75
N PRO A 133 3.27 -7.29 -12.00
CA PRO A 133 3.17 -7.90 -13.34
C PRO A 133 1.72 -7.96 -13.82
N ASP A 134 1.54 -8.25 -15.09
CA ASP A 134 0.22 -8.40 -15.74
C ASP A 134 -0.48 -9.74 -15.44
N LYS A 135 0.18 -10.62 -14.69
CA LYS A 135 -0.35 -11.93 -14.30
C LYS A 135 -0.55 -12.04 -12.79
N SER A 136 -1.75 -12.38 -12.38
CA SER A 136 -2.11 -12.64 -10.99
C SER A 136 -1.38 -13.86 -10.43
N TYR A 137 -1.13 -13.83 -9.11
CA TYR A 137 -0.52 -14.95 -8.39
C TYR A 137 -1.02 -15.01 -6.94
N VAL A 138 -0.89 -16.18 -6.33
CA VAL A 138 -1.17 -16.40 -4.90
C VAL A 138 0.14 -16.73 -4.20
N VAL A 139 0.30 -16.24 -2.99
CA VAL A 139 1.40 -16.59 -2.09
C VAL A 139 0.86 -17.17 -0.79
N SER A 140 1.62 -18.09 -0.22
CA SER A 140 1.32 -18.81 1.01
C SER A 140 2.60 -19.06 1.80
N LYS A 141 2.47 -19.70 2.98
CA LYS A 141 3.62 -20.07 3.80
C LYS A 141 4.62 -20.99 3.06
N GLN A 142 4.16 -21.80 2.11
CA GLN A 142 5.01 -22.69 1.31
C GLN A 142 5.96 -21.92 0.37
N ASP A 143 5.63 -20.67 0.03
CA ASP A 143 6.43 -19.84 -0.85
C ASP A 143 7.58 -19.10 -0.15
N VAL A 144 7.62 -19.13 1.20
CA VAL A 144 8.57 -18.36 2.00
C VAL A 144 10.02 -18.75 1.70
N GLU A 145 10.31 -20.05 1.58
CA GLU A 145 11.66 -20.53 1.28
C GLU A 145 12.13 -20.04 -0.10
N ARG A 146 11.26 -20.07 -1.10
CA ARG A 146 11.57 -19.71 -2.48
C ARG A 146 11.60 -18.18 -2.71
N LEU A 147 10.65 -17.44 -2.11
CA LEU A 147 10.47 -16.00 -2.38
C LEU A 147 11.09 -15.10 -1.31
N GLY A 148 11.44 -15.65 -0.14
CA GLY A 148 11.98 -14.89 0.98
C GLY A 148 11.03 -13.76 1.40
N LEU A 149 11.60 -12.57 1.64
CA LEU A 149 10.84 -11.38 2.04
C LEU A 149 9.74 -10.98 1.04
N ARG A 150 9.90 -11.36 -0.23
CA ARG A 150 8.92 -11.04 -1.27
C ARG A 150 7.58 -11.76 -1.09
N THR A 151 7.52 -12.83 -0.30
CA THR A 151 6.27 -13.51 0.08
C THR A 151 5.33 -12.58 0.83
N PHE A 152 5.88 -11.58 1.54
CA PHE A 152 5.13 -10.63 2.35
C PHE A 152 4.89 -9.30 1.62
N PHE A 153 5.09 -9.27 0.31
CA PHE A 153 4.77 -8.10 -0.50
C PHE A 153 3.26 -7.91 -0.56
N PHE A 154 2.81 -6.78 -0.05
CA PHE A 154 1.40 -6.38 0.04
C PHE A 154 1.31 -4.88 -0.06
N SER A 155 0.13 -4.31 -0.34
CA SER A 155 0.04 -2.85 -0.44
C SER A 155 -1.35 -2.32 -0.09
N ASP A 156 -1.42 -1.61 1.03
CA ASP A 156 -2.61 -0.91 1.50
C ASP A 156 -2.94 0.37 0.71
N ALA A 157 -2.21 0.63 -0.38
CA ALA A 157 -2.65 1.61 -1.36
C ALA A 157 -3.94 1.15 -2.09
N SER A 158 -4.15 -0.16 -2.21
CA SER A 158 -5.41 -0.80 -2.62
C SER A 158 -5.34 -2.27 -2.25
N SER A 159 -5.93 -2.64 -1.12
CA SER A 159 -5.98 -4.00 -0.60
C SER A 159 -7.36 -4.34 -0.06
N ALA A 160 -7.67 -5.64 0.01
CA ALA A 160 -8.85 -6.15 0.68
C ALA A 160 -8.47 -7.28 1.63
N ILE A 161 -9.11 -7.35 2.78
CA ILE A 161 -8.81 -8.32 3.82
C ILE A 161 -10.13 -8.80 4.42
N LYS A 162 -10.26 -10.09 4.63
CA LYS A 162 -11.38 -10.69 5.34
C LYS A 162 -11.39 -10.19 6.79
N LYS A 163 -12.52 -9.57 7.22
CA LYS A 163 -12.61 -8.87 8.49
C LYS A 163 -12.34 -9.77 9.70
N ASP A 164 -12.89 -10.98 9.71
CA ASP A 164 -12.70 -11.94 10.79
C ASP A 164 -11.22 -12.35 10.95
N VAL A 165 -10.49 -12.49 9.85
CA VAL A 165 -9.04 -12.78 9.85
C VAL A 165 -8.25 -11.59 10.37
N PHE A 166 -8.59 -10.36 9.97
CA PHE A 166 -7.94 -9.15 10.49
C PHE A 166 -8.08 -9.05 12.01
N VAL A 167 -9.29 -9.29 12.53
CA VAL A 167 -9.57 -9.31 13.98
C VAL A 167 -8.85 -10.44 14.68
N LYS A 168 -8.93 -11.66 14.15
CA LYS A 168 -8.29 -12.85 14.73
C LYS A 168 -6.77 -12.69 14.87
N LEU A 169 -6.16 -12.01 13.91
CA LEU A 169 -4.74 -11.70 13.91
C LEU A 169 -4.39 -10.43 14.71
N ASN A 170 -5.37 -9.78 15.37
CA ASN A 170 -5.16 -8.54 16.11
C ASN A 170 -4.54 -7.42 15.27
N GLY A 171 -5.00 -7.26 14.02
CA GLY A 171 -4.57 -6.19 13.12
C GLY A 171 -3.05 -5.96 13.09
N TYR A 172 -2.63 -4.73 13.34
CA TYR A 172 -1.22 -4.33 13.43
C TYR A 172 -0.66 -4.41 14.88
N ASP A 173 -1.36 -5.11 15.79
CA ASP A 173 -1.01 -5.28 17.22
C ASP A 173 -0.95 -3.97 18.01
N GLY A 174 -1.71 -2.96 17.63
CA GLY A 174 -1.66 -1.65 18.27
C GLY A 174 -0.33 -0.91 18.09
N LYS A 175 0.47 -1.30 17.10
CA LYS A 175 1.79 -0.70 16.85
C LYS A 175 1.68 0.51 15.94
N ASP A 176 2.32 1.60 16.32
CA ASP A 176 2.52 2.76 15.45
C ASP A 176 3.65 2.45 14.44
N LEU A 177 3.25 2.07 13.25
CA LEU A 177 4.15 1.75 12.13
C LEU A 177 4.09 2.90 11.12
N PRO A 178 5.14 3.72 11.01
CA PRO A 178 5.16 4.87 10.10
C PRO A 178 5.24 4.47 8.63
N THR A 179 5.63 3.23 8.34
CA THR A 179 5.70 2.63 7.00
C THR A 179 5.71 1.11 7.09
N ASN A 180 5.43 0.44 5.97
CA ASN A 180 5.45 -1.02 5.82
C ASN A 180 4.49 -1.76 6.78
N GLU A 181 3.44 -1.11 7.24
CA GLU A 181 2.36 -1.72 8.02
C GLU A 181 1.70 -2.87 7.25
N ASP A 182 1.61 -2.70 5.93
CA ASP A 182 1.10 -3.70 4.99
C ASP A 182 1.97 -4.97 4.97
N MET A 183 3.30 -4.82 4.89
CA MET A 183 4.24 -5.95 4.99
C MET A 183 4.19 -6.63 6.36
N TYR A 184 4.07 -5.83 7.43
CA TYR A 184 3.91 -6.36 8.79
C TYR A 184 2.70 -7.28 8.90
N PHE A 185 1.55 -6.84 8.41
CA PHE A 185 0.32 -7.62 8.44
C PHE A 185 0.37 -8.82 7.48
N ALA A 186 0.93 -8.66 6.30
CA ALA A 186 1.14 -9.76 5.34
C ALA A 186 2.01 -10.88 5.92
N HIS A 187 3.06 -10.53 6.69
CA HIS A 187 3.86 -11.53 7.40
C HIS A 187 2.99 -12.31 8.41
N LYS A 188 2.15 -11.62 9.20
CA LYS A 188 1.24 -12.29 10.14
C LYS A 188 0.26 -13.22 9.43
N LEU A 189 -0.35 -12.76 8.32
CA LEU A 189 -1.25 -13.57 7.50
C LEU A 189 -0.57 -14.86 7.04
N ILE A 190 0.55 -14.75 6.35
CA ILE A 190 1.27 -15.87 5.73
C ILE A 190 1.77 -16.86 6.81
N MET A 191 2.36 -16.36 7.90
CA MET A 191 2.92 -17.22 8.94
C MET A 191 1.85 -17.96 9.76
N ASN A 192 0.61 -17.44 9.77
CA ASN A 192 -0.56 -18.12 10.34
C ASN A 192 -1.31 -19.02 9.33
N GLY A 193 -0.74 -19.30 8.16
CA GLY A 193 -1.27 -20.26 7.19
C GLY A 193 -2.33 -19.71 6.24
N TYR A 194 -2.58 -18.41 6.26
CA TYR A 194 -3.48 -17.72 5.32
C TYR A 194 -2.78 -17.44 4.00
N LYS A 195 -3.57 -17.11 2.96
CA LYS A 195 -3.09 -16.86 1.60
C LYS A 195 -3.37 -15.41 1.20
N ILE A 196 -2.48 -14.86 0.39
CA ILE A 196 -2.62 -13.55 -0.23
C ILE A 196 -2.63 -13.70 -1.74
N ARG A 197 -3.56 -13.04 -2.44
CA ARG A 197 -3.56 -12.95 -3.90
C ARG A 197 -3.22 -11.54 -4.35
N TYR A 198 -2.28 -11.44 -5.26
CA TYR A 198 -2.11 -10.30 -6.14
C TYR A 198 -3.11 -10.40 -7.28
N CYS A 199 -3.92 -9.35 -7.49
CA CYS A 199 -4.95 -9.30 -8.52
C CYS A 199 -4.53 -8.33 -9.62
N SER A 200 -4.03 -8.86 -10.75
CA SER A 200 -3.65 -8.05 -11.91
C SER A 200 -4.87 -7.43 -12.61
N GLU A 201 -6.03 -8.04 -12.44
CA GLU A 201 -7.32 -7.61 -12.99
C GLU A 201 -7.86 -6.38 -12.26
N SER A 202 -7.54 -6.25 -10.96
CA SER A 202 -7.88 -5.09 -10.15
C SER A 202 -6.79 -4.02 -10.29
N GLU A 203 -7.01 -3.03 -11.16
CA GLU A 203 -6.00 -2.06 -11.55
C GLU A 203 -6.28 -0.67 -11.01
N ILE A 204 -5.26 -0.03 -10.45
CA ILE A 204 -5.25 1.38 -10.04
C ILE A 204 -4.04 2.11 -10.63
N ILE A 205 -4.19 3.41 -10.88
CA ILE A 205 -3.06 4.28 -11.17
C ILE A 205 -2.60 4.89 -9.84
N HIS A 206 -1.34 4.65 -9.49
CA HIS A 206 -0.74 5.15 -8.26
C HIS A 206 0.77 5.31 -8.44
N SER A 207 1.26 6.53 -8.32
CA SER A 207 2.70 6.81 -8.37
C SER A 207 3.04 8.11 -7.65
N HIS A 208 4.26 8.20 -7.17
CA HIS A 208 4.75 9.36 -6.44
C HIS A 208 5.91 10.02 -7.18
N HIS A 209 5.95 11.35 -7.11
CA HIS A 209 7.11 12.14 -7.47
C HIS A 209 7.83 12.56 -6.20
N LEU A 210 8.75 11.71 -5.70
CA LEU A 210 9.50 12.02 -4.51
C LEU A 210 10.69 12.93 -4.83
N THR A 211 10.85 14.00 -4.07
CA THR A 211 12.11 14.74 -3.97
C THR A 211 13.16 13.87 -3.28
N PHE A 212 14.43 14.18 -3.41
CA PHE A 212 15.50 13.43 -2.71
C PHE A 212 15.34 13.44 -1.19
N LYS A 213 14.85 14.54 -0.61
CA LYS A 213 14.54 14.63 0.82
C LYS A 213 13.41 13.67 1.24
N GLN A 214 12.33 13.62 0.46
CA GLN A 214 11.21 12.68 0.71
C GLN A 214 11.64 11.23 0.50
N LEU A 215 12.46 10.97 -0.52
CA LEU A 215 13.02 9.64 -0.78
C LEU A 215 13.89 9.19 0.40
N TYR A 216 14.78 10.06 0.89
CA TYR A 216 15.62 9.78 2.06
C TYR A 216 14.76 9.47 3.29
N LYS A 217 13.77 10.33 3.60
CA LYS A 217 12.89 10.11 4.75
C LYS A 217 12.17 8.76 4.66
N ARG A 218 11.59 8.43 3.52
CA ARG A 218 10.87 7.17 3.29
C ARG A 218 11.76 5.95 3.55
N TYR A 219 13.00 5.96 3.03
CA TYR A 219 13.92 4.83 3.21
C TYR A 219 14.56 4.80 4.60
N PHE A 220 14.71 5.95 5.25
CA PHE A 220 15.08 6.01 6.66
C PHE A 220 14.00 5.36 7.54
N ASP A 221 12.73 5.71 7.34
CA ASP A 221 11.60 5.10 8.05
C ASP A 221 11.53 3.58 7.77
N THR A 222 11.84 3.15 6.54
CA THR A 222 11.95 1.72 6.19
C THR A 222 13.09 1.04 6.96
N GLY A 223 14.25 1.67 7.10
CA GLY A 223 15.37 1.17 7.92
C GLY A 223 14.97 1.01 9.38
N LEU A 224 14.27 2.00 9.96
CA LEU A 224 13.70 1.91 11.29
C LEU A 224 12.71 0.74 11.44
N PHE A 225 11.84 0.56 10.44
CA PHE A 225 10.90 -0.55 10.44
C PHE A 225 11.63 -1.90 10.53
N PHE A 226 12.66 -2.13 9.72
CA PHE A 226 13.45 -3.37 9.77
C PHE A 226 14.25 -3.53 11.06
N LYS A 227 14.73 -2.43 11.66
CA LYS A 227 15.36 -2.46 12.97
C LYS A 227 14.43 -3.00 14.06
N TYR A 228 13.19 -2.48 14.11
CA TYR A 228 12.21 -2.88 15.12
C TYR A 228 11.50 -4.20 14.79
N ASN A 229 11.59 -4.66 13.55
CA ASN A 229 11.04 -5.93 13.09
C ASN A 229 12.15 -6.82 12.52
N ASN A 230 13.23 -6.98 13.28
CA ASN A 230 14.49 -7.63 12.85
C ASN A 230 14.31 -9.10 12.42
N TYR A 231 13.24 -9.79 12.86
CA TYR A 231 12.89 -11.12 12.39
C TYR A 231 12.65 -11.19 10.87
N LEU A 232 12.28 -10.06 10.25
CA LEU A 232 12.14 -9.96 8.79
C LEU A 232 13.48 -10.04 8.06
N ASN A 233 14.60 -9.73 8.72
CA ASN A 233 15.93 -9.83 8.13
C ASN A 233 16.39 -11.30 7.94
N ASN A 234 15.70 -12.26 8.57
CA ASN A 234 15.97 -13.69 8.38
C ASN A 234 15.52 -14.20 7.00
N TYR A 235 14.70 -13.41 6.29
CA TYR A 235 14.24 -13.76 4.94
C TYR A 235 15.18 -13.16 3.89
N ASN A 236 15.53 -13.96 2.88
CA ASN A 236 16.47 -13.55 1.85
C ASN A 236 15.94 -12.31 1.07
N THR A 237 16.72 -11.22 1.04
CA THR A 237 16.37 -9.94 0.41
C THR A 237 17.27 -9.56 -0.75
N ASN A 238 18.50 -10.09 -0.80
CA ASN A 238 19.57 -9.58 -1.67
C ASN A 238 19.28 -9.73 -3.17
N GLN A 239 18.61 -10.81 -3.57
CA GLN A 239 18.31 -11.05 -4.98
C GLN A 239 17.21 -10.13 -5.53
N SER A 240 16.26 -9.69 -4.69
CA SER A 240 15.13 -8.87 -5.14
C SER A 240 15.53 -7.42 -5.43
N GLY A 241 16.36 -6.81 -4.59
CA GLY A 241 16.83 -5.43 -4.77
C GLY A 241 17.74 -5.27 -5.99
N LEU A 242 18.72 -6.16 -6.16
CA LEU A 242 19.61 -6.15 -7.32
C LEU A 242 18.85 -6.45 -8.62
N SER A 243 17.94 -7.42 -8.60
CA SER A 243 17.09 -7.75 -9.75
C SER A 243 16.22 -6.57 -10.19
N LEU A 244 15.66 -5.82 -9.23
CA LEU A 244 14.90 -4.61 -9.51
C LEU A 244 15.80 -3.53 -10.11
N ALA A 245 16.97 -3.31 -9.53
CA ALA A 245 17.92 -2.32 -10.03
C ALA A 245 18.33 -2.58 -11.48
N LEU A 246 18.69 -3.81 -11.79
CA LEU A 246 19.05 -4.24 -13.15
C LEU A 246 17.86 -4.11 -14.11
N TYR A 247 16.65 -4.44 -13.66
CA TYR A 247 15.45 -4.29 -14.48
C TYR A 247 15.21 -2.84 -14.87
N VAL A 248 15.19 -1.93 -13.87
CA VAL A 248 14.97 -0.49 -14.11
C VAL A 248 16.01 0.05 -15.08
N PHE A 249 17.29 -0.27 -14.87
CA PHE A 249 18.37 0.19 -15.74
C PHE A 249 18.22 -0.31 -17.18
N LYS A 250 18.00 -1.62 -17.37
CA LYS A 250 17.80 -2.23 -18.69
C LYS A 250 16.60 -1.64 -19.43
N ARG A 251 15.46 -1.47 -18.73
CA ARG A 251 14.23 -0.92 -19.31
C ARG A 251 14.41 0.54 -19.70
N ALA A 252 15.02 1.36 -18.82
CA ALA A 252 15.29 2.76 -19.09
C ALA A 252 16.28 2.94 -20.28
N LEU A 253 17.27 2.06 -20.39
CA LEU A 253 18.20 2.05 -21.52
C LEU A 253 17.49 1.69 -22.82
N PHE A 254 16.69 0.63 -22.81
CA PHE A 254 15.93 0.19 -23.99
C PHE A 254 14.95 1.26 -24.50
N GLU A 255 14.33 2.02 -23.59
CA GLU A 255 13.39 3.10 -23.93
C GLU A 255 14.08 4.46 -24.14
N PHE A 256 15.42 4.53 -24.11
CA PHE A 256 16.21 5.77 -24.21
C PHE A 256 15.75 6.84 -23.19
N ASN A 257 15.31 6.43 -22.00
CA ASN A 257 14.86 7.35 -20.96
C ASN A 257 16.05 7.93 -20.20
N LEU A 258 16.73 8.91 -20.80
CA LEU A 258 17.93 9.53 -20.25
C LEU A 258 17.70 10.14 -18.85
N LYS A 259 16.50 10.72 -18.60
CA LYS A 259 16.17 11.30 -17.29
C LYS A 259 16.25 10.23 -16.18
N VAL A 260 15.72 9.05 -16.44
CA VAL A 260 15.79 7.93 -15.48
C VAL A 260 17.21 7.41 -15.36
N LEU A 261 17.93 7.22 -16.46
CA LEU A 261 19.32 6.71 -16.45
C LEU A 261 20.25 7.58 -15.60
N PHE A 262 20.12 8.91 -15.66
CA PHE A 262 20.95 9.82 -14.86
C PHE A 262 20.48 9.91 -13.39
N ARG A 263 19.19 9.92 -13.16
CA ARG A 263 18.64 10.05 -11.80
C ARG A 263 18.76 8.76 -10.98
N TYR A 264 18.59 7.61 -11.61
CA TYR A 264 18.44 6.32 -10.90
C TYR A 264 19.65 5.94 -10.03
N PRO A 265 20.92 6.11 -10.49
CA PRO A 265 22.09 5.84 -9.64
C PRO A 265 22.08 6.69 -8.35
N ILE A 266 21.69 7.97 -8.44
CA ILE A 266 21.60 8.88 -7.28
C ILE A 266 20.49 8.40 -6.34
N ASP A 267 19.32 8.05 -6.87
CA ASP A 267 18.22 7.50 -6.08
C ASP A 267 18.68 6.23 -5.32
N MET A 268 19.44 5.34 -5.95
CA MET A 268 19.93 4.11 -5.32
C MET A 268 20.89 4.39 -4.16
N ILE A 269 21.79 5.36 -4.32
CA ILE A 269 22.72 5.80 -3.25
C ILE A 269 21.92 6.37 -2.07
N ILE A 270 20.93 7.23 -2.34
CA ILE A 270 20.09 7.84 -1.30
C ILE A 270 19.31 6.76 -0.55
N ARG A 271 18.68 5.82 -1.27
CA ARG A 271 17.93 4.70 -0.68
C ARG A 271 18.80 3.85 0.24
N TYR A 272 19.97 3.46 -0.25
CA TYR A 272 20.92 2.66 0.54
C TYR A 272 21.36 3.39 1.80
N LYS A 273 21.82 4.64 1.66
CA LYS A 273 22.29 5.45 2.79
C LYS A 273 21.17 5.64 3.82
N ALA A 274 19.99 6.09 3.37
CA ALA A 274 18.87 6.37 4.25
C ALA A 274 18.42 5.11 5.03
N MET A 275 18.35 3.95 4.36
CA MET A 275 18.01 2.70 5.01
C MET A 275 19.02 2.31 6.09
N ARG A 276 20.32 2.43 5.79
CA ARG A 276 21.40 2.15 6.78
C ARG A 276 21.38 3.12 7.94
N ASP A 277 21.09 4.40 7.69
CA ASP A 277 20.96 5.41 8.75
C ASP A 277 19.75 5.09 9.66
N GLY A 278 18.63 4.66 9.09
CA GLY A 278 17.45 4.21 9.84
C GLY A 278 17.73 2.95 10.69
N GLU A 279 18.40 1.95 10.14
CA GLU A 279 18.79 0.74 10.87
C GLU A 279 19.69 1.03 12.07
N LYS A 280 20.57 2.03 11.94
CA LYS A 280 21.52 2.42 12.99
C LYS A 280 20.98 3.47 13.97
N TYR A 281 19.85 4.10 13.65
CA TYR A 281 19.31 5.20 14.45
C TYR A 281 18.99 4.74 15.88
N GLU A 282 19.61 5.39 16.87
CA GLU A 282 19.30 5.22 18.28
C GLU A 282 18.42 6.40 18.73
N ARG A 283 17.23 6.09 19.25
CA ARG A 283 16.43 7.11 19.92
C ARG A 283 17.17 7.49 21.19
N HIS A 284 17.80 8.63 21.23
CA HIS A 284 18.20 9.21 22.50
C HIS A 284 16.92 9.50 23.30
N SER A 285 16.74 8.74 24.37
CA SER A 285 15.66 8.88 25.36
C SER A 285 15.76 10.18 26.11
#